data_9fa8069d733146729d15ad716a9dfa4c
#
_entry.id   9fa8069d733146729d15ad716a9dfa4c
#
_cell.length_a   1.000
_cell.length_b   1.000
_cell.length_c   1.000
_cell.angle_alpha   90.00
_cell.angle_beta   90.00
_cell.angle_gamma   90.00
#
_symmetry.space_group_name_H-M   'P 1'
#
loop_
_entity.id
_entity.type
_entity.pdbx_description
1 polymer ?
#
loop_
_entity_poly.entity_id
_entity_poly.type
_entity_poly.pdbx_seq_one_letter_code
_entity_poly.pdbx_strand_id
1 'polypeptide(L)'
;MTKKKKEKTAQNKGQWIGNVFYMLLGAACGIFDLMYMDTAGQSEKGLFSEIIPLALMLIGTYAAILIQLIIHEAGHLIFGLMTGYRFSSFRVANLMWVKLDGRIQCRKLHIAGTGGQCLMIPPDLKDGKMPVMLYNFGGAIINLATAVLCVGLSFLCSARSLGWTILMIFAVIGLAFALINGLPIKMGPVNNDGRNALELSRSEEATRAFWIQMKVNEQIAKGLRLKDMPDEWFKVPSDESMKNGIIATTGVLACNRLMDQQRFDEADTLMKRLLAQQNGIIGLYRNLMVCDQMYVEMISENRKEILDEMRTRDQLRVMKAMKKYPSVLRTEYVYALLAEQNPKKAEKLMAQFRQCAKSYPYPSEIEGERQLMALAAAKMTAQKEHTHGTQTGKLIEPVPAYQTPKAPSEQKDFITNSS
;
A
#
# COMPACT_ATOMS: atom_id res chain seq x y z
N MET A 1 3.75 -13.04 33.71
CA MET A 1 3.34 -11.96 32.76
C MET A 1 3.16 -12.62 31.39
N THR A 2 1.91 -12.72 30.88
CA THR A 2 1.60 -13.43 29.63
C THR A 2 2.24 -12.74 28.42
N LYS A 3 2.69 -13.51 27.44
CA LYS A 3 3.37 -13.08 26.19
C LYS A 3 2.62 -11.95 25.47
N LYS A 4 1.28 -11.98 25.48
CA LYS A 4 0.37 -10.92 24.97
C LYS A 4 0.59 -9.54 25.65
N LYS A 5 0.99 -9.52 26.93
CA LYS A 5 1.26 -8.29 27.69
C LYS A 5 2.62 -7.69 27.30
N LYS A 6 3.63 -8.55 26.97
CA LYS A 6 4.94 -8.09 26.46
C LYS A 6 4.85 -7.49 25.05
N GLU A 7 4.01 -8.04 24.17
CA GLU A 7 3.83 -7.53 22.81
C GLU A 7 3.07 -6.21 22.77
N LYS A 8 1.98 -6.07 23.55
CA LYS A 8 1.31 -4.77 23.75
C LYS A 8 2.27 -3.72 24.29
N THR A 9 3.16 -4.12 25.21
CA THR A 9 4.16 -3.21 25.78
C THR A 9 5.23 -2.80 24.76
N ALA A 10 5.66 -3.71 23.88
CA ALA A 10 6.62 -3.39 22.81
C ALA A 10 6.00 -2.53 21.70
N GLN A 11 4.75 -2.81 21.32
CA GLN A 11 3.99 -2.00 20.36
C GLN A 11 3.71 -0.60 20.92
N ASN A 12 3.34 -0.49 22.20
CA ASN A 12 3.15 0.80 22.87
C ASN A 12 4.47 1.59 22.98
N LYS A 13 5.63 0.92 23.21
CA LYS A 13 6.94 1.59 23.22
C LYS A 13 7.29 2.17 21.85
N GLY A 14 7.09 1.42 20.77
CA GLY A 14 7.34 1.92 19.41
C GLY A 14 6.46 3.11 19.03
N GLN A 15 5.18 3.05 19.37
CA GLN A 15 4.26 4.17 19.18
C GLN A 15 4.64 5.41 20.03
N TRP A 16 5.05 5.19 21.26
CA TRP A 16 5.47 6.27 22.15
C TRP A 16 6.73 6.99 21.59
N ILE A 17 7.73 6.21 21.14
CA ILE A 17 8.95 6.77 20.53
C ILE A 17 8.58 7.60 19.27
N GLY A 18 7.68 7.08 18.43
CA GLY A 18 7.18 7.81 17.26
C GLY A 18 6.49 9.13 17.66
N ASN A 19 5.60 9.09 18.63
CA ASN A 19 4.90 10.30 19.10
C ASN A 19 5.86 11.35 19.67
N VAL A 20 6.83 10.92 20.49
CA VAL A 20 7.87 11.84 21.03
C VAL A 20 8.69 12.43 19.89
N PHE A 21 9.08 11.63 18.91
CA PHE A 21 9.83 12.12 17.76
C PHE A 21 9.05 13.16 16.96
N TYR A 22 7.78 12.92 16.64
CA TYR A 22 6.94 13.89 15.92
C TYR A 22 6.69 15.16 16.74
N MET A 23 6.58 15.03 18.05
CA MET A 23 6.46 16.19 18.94
C MET A 23 7.76 17.04 18.95
N LEU A 24 8.94 16.39 18.99
CA LEU A 24 10.22 17.09 18.92
C LEU A 24 10.43 17.73 17.55
N LEU A 25 10.04 17.08 16.47
CA LEU A 25 10.09 17.64 15.11
C LEU A 25 9.18 18.87 14.99
N GLY A 26 7.93 18.78 15.48
CA GLY A 26 7.01 19.91 15.50
C GLY A 26 7.54 21.07 16.35
N ALA A 27 8.13 20.80 17.51
CA ALA A 27 8.75 21.81 18.34
C ALA A 27 9.96 22.48 17.62
N ALA A 28 10.81 21.70 16.95
CA ALA A 28 11.94 22.24 16.20
C ALA A 28 11.50 23.16 15.05
N CYS A 29 10.50 22.75 14.27
CA CYS A 29 9.93 23.61 13.22
C CYS A 29 9.30 24.88 13.83
N GLY A 30 8.53 24.74 14.91
CA GLY A 30 7.88 25.85 15.60
C GLY A 30 8.88 26.87 16.16
N ILE A 31 10.07 26.45 16.61
CA ILE A 31 11.13 27.37 17.04
C ILE A 31 11.59 28.26 15.86
N PHE A 32 11.81 27.70 14.69
CA PHE A 32 12.19 28.48 13.50
C PHE A 32 11.08 29.43 13.06
N ASP A 33 9.82 28.98 13.10
CA ASP A 33 8.66 29.82 12.82
C ASP A 33 8.56 31.00 13.79
N LEU A 34 8.73 30.76 15.10
CA LEU A 34 8.74 31.82 16.12
C LEU A 34 9.91 32.80 15.94
N MET A 35 11.11 32.31 15.63
CA MET A 35 12.28 33.16 15.34
C MET A 35 12.05 34.10 14.15
N TYR A 36 11.29 33.63 13.15
CA TYR A 36 10.91 34.49 12.02
C TYR A 36 9.86 35.51 12.43
N MET A 37 8.81 35.09 13.15
CA MET A 37 7.73 35.97 13.60
C MET A 37 8.23 37.10 14.53
N ASP A 38 9.21 36.81 15.40
CA ASP A 38 9.83 37.81 16.29
C ASP A 38 10.52 38.93 15.47
N THR A 39 11.10 38.59 14.33
CA THR A 39 11.72 39.57 13.43
C THR A 39 10.73 40.31 12.53
N ALA A 40 9.63 39.66 12.14
CA ALA A 40 8.61 40.23 11.27
C ALA A 40 7.58 41.11 12.01
N GLY A 41 7.39 40.85 13.30
CA GLY A 41 6.30 41.42 14.12
C GLY A 41 6.58 42.81 14.74
N GLN A 42 7.65 43.51 14.35
CA GLN A 42 7.91 44.88 14.86
C GLN A 42 7.08 45.98 14.21
N SER A 43 6.19 45.68 13.28
CA SER A 43 5.34 46.63 12.59
C SER A 43 3.85 46.23 12.72
N GLU A 44 3.10 47.00 13.48
CA GLU A 44 1.62 47.00 13.69
C GLU A 44 0.99 45.76 14.33
N LYS A 45 0.50 45.93 15.57
CA LYS A 45 -0.18 44.92 16.40
C LYS A 45 -1.67 44.84 16.02
N GLY A 46 -2.02 43.90 15.12
CA GLY A 46 -3.41 43.53 14.86
C GLY A 46 -3.56 42.01 14.84
N LEU A 47 -4.71 41.48 15.26
CA LEU A 47 -4.98 40.02 15.28
C LEU A 47 -4.67 39.35 13.94
N PHE A 48 -4.97 40.01 12.83
CA PHE A 48 -4.70 39.54 11.48
C PHE A 48 -3.19 39.54 11.12
N SER A 49 -2.41 40.44 11.69
CA SER A 49 -0.96 40.52 11.44
C SER A 49 -0.19 39.35 12.08
N GLU A 50 -0.78 38.67 13.07
CA GLU A 50 -0.18 37.50 13.72
C GLU A 50 -0.71 36.17 13.13
N ILE A 51 -2.03 36.09 12.80
CA ILE A 51 -2.66 34.85 12.32
C ILE A 51 -2.21 34.49 10.91
N ILE A 52 -2.10 35.49 10.01
CA ILE A 52 -1.73 35.20 8.61
C ILE A 52 -0.32 34.61 8.48
N PRO A 53 0.73 35.20 9.09
CA PRO A 53 2.07 34.61 9.08
C PRO A 53 2.10 33.20 9.67
N LEU A 54 1.43 32.97 10.80
CA LEU A 54 1.33 31.65 11.43
C LEU A 54 0.68 30.62 10.49
N ALA A 55 -0.42 30.97 9.86
CA ALA A 55 -1.10 30.09 8.91
C ALA A 55 -0.20 29.77 7.68
N LEU A 56 0.50 30.76 7.15
CA LEU A 56 1.45 30.56 6.05
C LEU A 56 2.61 29.67 6.45
N MET A 57 3.14 29.80 7.66
CA MET A 57 4.21 28.94 8.18
C MET A 57 3.75 27.50 8.36
N LEU A 58 2.56 27.26 8.91
CA LEU A 58 1.99 25.92 9.04
C LEU A 58 1.76 25.27 7.65
N ILE A 59 1.24 26.03 6.68
CA ILE A 59 1.09 25.58 5.30
C ILE A 59 2.48 25.27 4.68
N GLY A 60 3.46 26.14 4.89
CA GLY A 60 4.83 25.98 4.42
C GLY A 60 5.50 24.74 5.00
N THR A 61 5.38 24.52 6.30
CA THR A 61 5.88 23.32 6.99
C THR A 61 5.22 22.03 6.46
N TYR A 62 3.90 22.05 6.27
CA TYR A 62 3.21 20.92 5.66
C TYR A 62 3.66 20.67 4.21
N ALA A 63 3.81 21.71 3.41
CA ALA A 63 4.37 21.60 2.07
C ALA A 63 5.80 21.05 2.07
N ALA A 64 6.63 21.48 3.01
CA ALA A 64 8.00 20.96 3.16
C ALA A 64 8.02 19.47 3.51
N ILE A 65 7.10 18.97 4.35
CA ILE A 65 6.93 17.54 4.64
C ILE A 65 6.57 16.77 3.36
N LEU A 66 5.62 17.27 2.57
CA LEU A 66 5.22 16.62 1.31
C LEU A 66 6.37 16.60 0.30
N ILE A 67 7.13 17.70 0.17
CA ILE A 67 8.26 17.77 -0.75
C ILE A 67 9.39 16.85 -0.28
N GLN A 68 9.70 16.80 1.02
CA GLN A 68 10.70 15.86 1.56
C GLN A 68 10.28 14.39 1.39
N LEU A 69 8.99 14.08 1.45
CA LEU A 69 8.47 12.75 1.10
C LEU A 69 8.72 12.43 -0.39
N ILE A 70 8.43 13.37 -1.30
CA ILE A 70 8.70 13.18 -2.74
C ILE A 70 10.21 12.97 -2.99
N ILE A 71 11.04 13.75 -2.34
CA ILE A 71 12.52 13.65 -2.41
C ILE A 71 12.96 12.27 -1.90
N HIS A 72 12.38 11.80 -0.80
CA HIS A 72 12.65 10.48 -0.23
C HIS A 72 12.36 9.34 -1.23
N GLU A 73 11.17 9.32 -1.80
CA GLU A 73 10.79 8.32 -2.81
C GLU A 73 11.66 8.44 -4.07
N ALA A 74 12.03 9.66 -4.47
CA ALA A 74 12.95 9.88 -5.59
C ALA A 74 14.36 9.33 -5.27
N GLY A 75 14.78 9.31 -4.01
CA GLY A 75 16.03 8.68 -3.59
C GLY A 75 16.02 7.17 -3.87
N HIS A 76 14.94 6.46 -3.53
CA HIS A 76 14.79 5.04 -3.88
C HIS A 76 14.85 4.82 -5.40
N LEU A 77 14.23 5.72 -6.19
CA LEU A 77 14.29 5.66 -7.64
C LEU A 77 15.73 5.82 -8.16
N ILE A 78 16.42 6.88 -7.76
CA ILE A 78 17.77 7.20 -8.22
C ILE A 78 18.74 6.07 -7.89
N PHE A 79 18.83 5.70 -6.62
CA PHE A 79 19.77 4.67 -6.16
C PHE A 79 19.36 3.25 -6.63
N GLY A 80 18.06 3.02 -6.83
CA GLY A 80 17.58 1.79 -7.48
C GLY A 80 18.07 1.70 -8.92
N LEU A 81 17.89 2.75 -9.74
CA LEU A 81 18.39 2.79 -11.12
C LEU A 81 19.91 2.60 -11.17
N MET A 82 20.68 3.22 -10.27
CA MET A 82 22.15 3.06 -10.19
C MET A 82 22.58 1.62 -9.87
N THR A 83 21.72 0.84 -9.24
CA THR A 83 22.00 -0.54 -8.83
C THR A 83 21.32 -1.61 -9.69
N GLY A 84 20.83 -1.21 -10.88
CA GLY A 84 20.30 -2.15 -11.88
C GLY A 84 18.81 -2.46 -11.73
N TYR A 85 18.11 -1.80 -10.82
CA TYR A 85 16.64 -1.86 -10.78
C TYR A 85 16.04 -1.06 -11.95
N ARG A 86 14.81 -1.39 -12.33
CA ARG A 86 14.06 -0.67 -13.35
C ARG A 86 12.80 -0.06 -12.73
N PHE A 87 12.36 1.08 -13.23
CA PHE A 87 11.16 1.75 -12.75
C PHE A 87 9.89 0.91 -12.97
N SER A 88 9.08 0.77 -11.94
CA SER A 88 7.74 0.16 -11.99
C SER A 88 6.67 1.20 -11.68
N SER A 89 6.70 1.79 -10.49
CA SER A 89 5.74 2.81 -10.11
C SER A 89 6.27 3.75 -9.03
N PHE A 90 5.68 4.95 -8.99
CA PHE A 90 5.98 6.00 -8.02
C PHE A 90 4.66 6.57 -7.50
N ARG A 91 4.44 6.56 -6.20
CA ARG A 91 3.20 7.03 -5.58
C ARG A 91 3.48 8.09 -4.53
N VAL A 92 2.68 9.16 -4.56
CA VAL A 92 2.62 10.18 -3.51
C VAL A 92 1.16 10.39 -3.14
N ALA A 93 0.85 10.25 -1.88
CA ALA A 93 -0.52 10.24 -1.38
C ALA A 93 -1.40 9.22 -2.14
N ASN A 94 -2.39 9.68 -2.88
CA ASN A 94 -3.30 8.85 -3.67
C ASN A 94 -2.98 8.82 -5.18
N LEU A 95 -1.98 9.59 -5.62
CA LEU A 95 -1.57 9.64 -7.03
C LEU A 95 -0.41 8.68 -7.26
N MET A 96 -0.55 7.85 -8.27
CA MET A 96 0.43 6.83 -8.63
C MET A 96 0.76 6.93 -10.12
N TRP A 97 2.03 7.12 -10.42
CA TRP A 97 2.59 6.99 -11.76
C TRP A 97 3.11 5.57 -11.91
N VAL A 98 2.46 4.79 -12.74
CA VAL A 98 2.77 3.38 -12.96
C VAL A 98 3.13 3.14 -14.43
N LYS A 99 4.13 2.30 -14.67
CA LYS A 99 4.52 1.89 -16.03
C LYS A 99 3.68 0.69 -16.45
N LEU A 100 2.72 0.95 -17.36
CA LEU A 100 1.84 -0.05 -17.97
C LEU A 100 2.10 -0.05 -19.47
N ASP A 101 2.29 -1.23 -20.08
CA ASP A 101 2.52 -1.39 -21.53
C ASP A 101 3.61 -0.44 -22.08
N GLY A 102 4.70 -0.31 -21.33
CA GLY A 102 5.83 0.54 -21.70
C GLY A 102 5.63 2.05 -21.48
N ARG A 103 4.41 2.50 -21.15
CA ARG A 103 4.05 3.92 -20.95
C ARG A 103 3.77 4.23 -19.48
N ILE A 104 4.14 5.43 -19.03
CA ILE A 104 3.81 5.91 -17.70
C ILE A 104 2.39 6.47 -17.73
N GLN A 105 1.53 5.94 -16.85
CA GLN A 105 0.14 6.37 -16.70
C GLN A 105 -0.09 6.84 -15.26
N CYS A 106 -0.88 7.92 -15.10
CA CYS A 106 -1.32 8.37 -13.78
C CYS A 106 -2.59 7.62 -13.38
N ARG A 107 -2.57 6.99 -12.20
CA ARG A 107 -3.64 6.20 -11.63
C ARG A 107 -3.89 6.63 -10.18
N LYS A 108 -4.96 6.11 -9.57
CA LYS A 108 -5.30 6.39 -8.17
C LYS A 108 -5.23 5.12 -7.34
N LEU A 109 -4.39 5.13 -6.31
CA LEU A 109 -4.26 4.05 -5.34
C LEU A 109 -4.16 4.64 -3.94
N HIS A 110 -5.11 4.29 -3.07
CA HIS A 110 -5.08 4.67 -1.67
C HIS A 110 -4.70 3.45 -0.81
N ILE A 111 -3.60 3.57 -0.07
CA ILE A 111 -3.17 2.59 0.93
C ILE A 111 -3.11 3.31 2.27
N ALA A 112 -3.97 2.92 3.20
CA ALA A 112 -4.02 3.53 4.53
C ALA A 112 -2.69 3.33 5.27
N GLY A 113 -2.19 4.42 5.89
CA GLY A 113 -0.97 4.39 6.70
C GLY A 113 0.34 4.57 5.93
N THR A 114 0.30 4.85 4.60
CA THR A 114 1.50 5.11 3.80
C THR A 114 1.39 6.43 3.03
N GLY A 115 2.40 7.31 3.14
CA GLY A 115 2.43 8.61 2.46
C GLY A 115 2.94 8.53 1.02
N GLY A 116 3.95 7.70 0.78
CA GLY A 116 4.60 7.50 -0.52
C GLY A 116 4.96 6.05 -0.76
N GLN A 117 5.42 5.74 -1.96
CA GLN A 117 5.98 4.44 -2.32
C GLN A 117 6.67 4.51 -3.68
N CYS A 118 7.94 4.09 -3.76
CA CYS A 118 8.64 3.86 -5.01
C CYS A 118 8.84 2.35 -5.20
N LEU A 119 8.09 1.75 -6.11
CA LEU A 119 8.27 0.34 -6.47
C LEU A 119 9.16 0.23 -7.70
N MET A 120 10.15 -0.63 -7.61
CA MET A 120 11.11 -0.90 -8.67
C MET A 120 11.05 -2.39 -9.06
N ILE A 121 11.42 -2.69 -10.28
CA ILE A 121 11.63 -4.05 -10.77
C ILE A 121 13.06 -4.44 -10.40
N PRO A 122 13.26 -5.48 -9.59
CA PRO A 122 14.61 -5.85 -9.14
C PRO A 122 15.41 -6.50 -10.28
N PRO A 123 16.75 -6.44 -10.24
CA PRO A 123 17.59 -7.29 -11.07
C PRO A 123 17.38 -8.75 -10.68
N ASP A 124 17.83 -9.67 -11.54
CA ASP A 124 17.76 -11.09 -11.23
C ASP A 124 18.73 -11.44 -10.08
N LEU A 125 18.34 -12.44 -9.29
CA LEU A 125 19.19 -12.93 -8.22
C LEU A 125 20.45 -13.57 -8.79
N LYS A 126 21.62 -13.16 -8.30
CA LYS A 126 22.91 -13.79 -8.56
C LYS A 126 23.35 -14.50 -7.27
N ASP A 127 23.46 -15.82 -7.31
CA ASP A 127 23.78 -16.64 -6.12
C ASP A 127 22.90 -16.29 -4.89
N GLY A 128 21.59 -16.14 -5.12
CA GLY A 128 20.63 -15.78 -4.07
C GLY A 128 20.66 -14.32 -3.59
N LYS A 129 21.49 -13.46 -4.19
CA LYS A 129 21.73 -12.07 -3.76
C LYS A 129 21.33 -11.06 -4.82
N MET A 130 20.97 -9.86 -4.37
CA MET A 130 20.78 -8.66 -5.19
C MET A 130 21.24 -7.42 -4.41
N PRO A 131 21.49 -6.27 -5.06
CA PRO A 131 21.91 -5.04 -4.39
C PRO A 131 20.75 -4.40 -3.62
N VAL A 132 20.64 -4.70 -2.31
CA VAL A 132 19.54 -4.22 -1.46
C VAL A 132 19.87 -2.93 -0.70
N MET A 133 21.14 -2.66 -0.40
CA MET A 133 21.54 -1.58 0.49
C MET A 133 21.23 -0.20 -0.09
N LEU A 134 21.79 0.14 -1.24
CA LEU A 134 21.63 1.45 -1.84
C LEU A 134 20.17 1.74 -2.23
N TYR A 135 19.45 0.74 -2.70
CA TYR A 135 18.01 0.89 -2.99
C TYR A 135 17.22 1.28 -1.73
N ASN A 136 17.40 0.54 -0.63
CA ASN A 136 16.65 0.81 0.60
C ASN A 136 17.13 2.10 1.31
N PHE A 137 18.43 2.39 1.35
CA PHE A 137 18.93 3.63 1.95
C PHE A 137 18.75 4.87 1.06
N GLY A 138 18.40 4.71 -0.20
CA GLY A 138 18.33 5.79 -1.18
C GLY A 138 17.51 7.00 -0.72
N GLY A 139 16.34 6.74 -0.14
CA GLY A 139 15.49 7.80 0.42
C GLY A 139 16.16 8.56 1.57
N ALA A 140 16.75 7.83 2.52
CA ALA A 140 17.43 8.45 3.66
C ALA A 140 18.68 9.24 3.22
N ILE A 141 19.46 8.74 2.27
CA ILE A 141 20.66 9.40 1.74
C ILE A 141 20.29 10.73 1.08
N ILE A 142 19.28 10.75 0.22
CA ILE A 142 18.89 11.98 -0.50
C ILE A 142 18.27 13.02 0.45
N ASN A 143 17.50 12.60 1.45
CA ASN A 143 16.97 13.50 2.47
C ASN A 143 18.10 14.13 3.29
N LEU A 144 19.13 13.35 3.68
CA LEU A 144 20.30 13.88 4.38
C LEU A 144 21.09 14.86 3.50
N ALA A 145 21.33 14.50 2.24
CA ALA A 145 22.02 15.39 1.29
C ALA A 145 21.25 16.71 1.09
N THR A 146 19.93 16.65 0.98
CA THR A 146 19.06 17.83 0.87
C THR A 146 19.12 18.68 2.13
N ALA A 147 19.11 18.06 3.32
CA ALA A 147 19.24 18.78 4.60
C ALA A 147 20.57 19.53 4.68
N VAL A 148 21.69 18.89 4.34
CA VAL A 148 23.03 19.51 4.31
C VAL A 148 23.07 20.66 3.30
N LEU A 149 22.50 20.46 2.10
CA LEU A 149 22.42 21.51 1.08
C LEU A 149 21.62 22.73 1.59
N CYS A 150 20.46 22.51 2.21
CA CYS A 150 19.64 23.59 2.76
C CYS A 150 20.37 24.38 3.87
N VAL A 151 21.09 23.69 4.76
CA VAL A 151 21.95 24.35 5.75
C VAL A 151 23.04 25.18 5.06
N GLY A 152 23.72 24.61 4.05
CA GLY A 152 24.73 25.35 3.29
C GLY A 152 24.19 26.63 2.61
N LEU A 153 23.02 26.51 1.96
CA LEU A 153 22.35 27.64 1.31
C LEU A 153 21.83 28.68 2.31
N SER A 154 21.50 28.29 3.55
CA SER A 154 21.02 29.22 4.57
C SER A 154 22.03 30.28 4.95
N PHE A 155 23.34 30.00 4.79
CA PHE A 155 24.42 31.02 5.01
C PHE A 155 24.41 32.12 3.97
N LEU A 156 23.74 31.96 2.83
CA LEU A 156 23.56 33.01 1.81
C LEU A 156 22.38 33.94 2.11
N CYS A 157 21.57 33.61 3.12
CA CYS A 157 20.41 34.39 3.52
C CYS A 157 20.69 35.18 4.79
N SER A 158 20.05 36.34 4.95
CA SER A 158 20.06 37.04 6.23
C SER A 158 19.44 36.20 7.31
N ALA A 159 20.08 36.10 8.47
CA ALA A 159 19.58 35.32 9.60
C ALA A 159 18.13 35.73 9.96
N ARG A 160 17.28 34.74 10.23
CA ARG A 160 15.87 34.92 10.55
C ARG A 160 15.02 35.55 9.43
N SER A 161 15.54 35.68 8.21
CA SER A 161 14.73 36.06 7.05
C SER A 161 13.79 34.89 6.65
N LEU A 162 12.76 35.17 5.86
CA LEU A 162 11.87 34.16 5.33
C LEU A 162 12.62 33.02 4.59
N GLY A 163 13.59 33.39 3.74
CA GLY A 163 14.41 32.43 3.01
C GLY A 163 15.24 31.54 3.94
N TRP A 164 15.88 32.13 4.95
CA TRP A 164 16.62 31.38 5.98
C TRP A 164 15.71 30.41 6.73
N THR A 165 14.53 30.88 7.17
CA THR A 165 13.54 30.04 7.92
C THR A 165 13.06 28.87 7.11
N ILE A 166 12.69 29.08 5.85
CA ILE A 166 12.27 28.01 4.93
C ILE A 166 13.38 26.97 4.77
N LEU A 167 14.62 27.39 4.51
CA LEU A 167 15.75 26.47 4.35
C LEU A 167 16.01 25.66 5.62
N MET A 168 15.93 26.29 6.80
CA MET A 168 16.13 25.59 8.07
C MET A 168 15.01 24.58 8.37
N ILE A 169 13.74 24.91 8.08
CA ILE A 169 12.61 23.97 8.19
C ILE A 169 12.83 22.78 7.25
N PHE A 170 13.20 23.01 6.00
CA PHE A 170 13.53 21.96 5.05
C PHE A 170 14.68 21.08 5.54
N ALA A 171 15.71 21.65 6.11
CA ALA A 171 16.85 20.92 6.67
C ALA A 171 16.44 20.05 7.85
N VAL A 172 15.65 20.58 8.79
CA VAL A 172 15.17 19.83 9.96
C VAL A 172 14.27 18.68 9.55
N ILE A 173 13.33 18.91 8.61
CA ILE A 173 12.43 17.87 8.12
C ILE A 173 13.22 16.82 7.34
N GLY A 174 14.17 17.23 6.48
CA GLY A 174 15.03 16.31 5.73
C GLY A 174 15.88 15.42 6.63
N LEU A 175 16.50 16.01 7.67
CA LEU A 175 17.23 15.25 8.69
C LEU A 175 16.32 14.29 9.44
N ALA A 176 15.11 14.70 9.78
CA ALA A 176 14.13 13.85 10.43
C ALA A 176 13.76 12.64 9.57
N PHE A 177 13.47 12.83 8.27
CA PHE A 177 13.21 11.74 7.33
C PHE A 177 14.42 10.81 7.20
N ALA A 178 15.64 11.37 7.10
CA ALA A 178 16.86 10.57 7.02
C ALA A 178 17.05 9.68 8.27
N LEU A 179 16.80 10.22 9.47
CA LEU A 179 16.92 9.47 10.72
C LEU A 179 15.82 8.41 10.88
N ILE A 180 14.54 8.78 10.64
CA ILE A 180 13.41 7.84 10.78
C ILE A 180 13.55 6.65 9.85
N ASN A 181 13.96 6.89 8.60
CA ASN A 181 14.03 5.84 7.59
C ASN A 181 15.39 5.17 7.52
N GLY A 182 16.48 5.89 7.83
CA GLY A 182 17.84 5.36 7.77
C GLY A 182 18.25 4.53 8.99
N LEU A 183 17.83 4.92 10.19
CA LEU A 183 18.15 4.13 11.38
C LEU A 183 17.28 2.86 11.43
N PRO A 184 17.86 1.66 11.70
CA PRO A 184 17.11 0.40 11.70
C PRO A 184 16.24 0.25 12.96
N ILE A 185 15.31 1.20 13.17
CA ILE A 185 14.43 1.29 14.33
C ILE A 185 13.05 0.78 13.96
N LYS A 186 12.46 -0.06 14.80
CA LYS A 186 11.08 -0.51 14.64
C LYS A 186 10.13 0.49 15.27
N MET A 187 9.66 1.47 14.51
CA MET A 187 8.74 2.52 14.98
C MET A 187 7.25 2.19 14.77
N GLY A 188 6.94 1.09 14.11
CA GLY A 188 5.56 0.71 13.78
C GLY A 188 5.44 -0.76 13.40
N PRO A 189 4.30 -1.16 12.83
CA PRO A 189 4.07 -2.53 12.38
C PRO A 189 4.89 -2.92 11.15
N VAL A 190 5.36 -1.92 10.38
CA VAL A 190 6.15 -2.10 9.15
C VAL A 190 7.59 -1.70 9.43
N ASN A 191 8.53 -2.43 8.86
CA ASN A 191 9.94 -2.05 8.90
C ASN A 191 10.14 -0.74 8.13
N ASN A 192 11.06 0.12 8.62
CA ASN A 192 11.57 1.23 7.83
C ASN A 192 12.68 0.74 6.87
N ASP A 193 13.17 1.62 6.01
CA ASP A 193 14.14 1.28 4.95
C ASP A 193 15.47 0.77 5.52
N GLY A 194 15.99 1.41 6.57
CA GLY A 194 17.21 0.97 7.24
C GLY A 194 17.09 -0.43 7.83
N ARG A 195 15.93 -0.78 8.37
CA ARG A 195 15.68 -2.12 8.86
C ARG A 195 15.51 -3.13 7.74
N ASN A 196 14.81 -2.77 6.66
CA ASN A 196 14.73 -3.60 5.46
C ASN A 196 16.12 -3.88 4.90
N ALA A 197 16.96 -2.85 4.72
CA ALA A 197 18.32 -3.00 4.25
C ALA A 197 19.11 -3.99 5.12
N LEU A 198 19.02 -3.87 6.45
CA LEU A 198 19.72 -4.71 7.39
C LEU A 198 19.21 -6.17 7.37
N GLU A 199 17.90 -6.39 7.34
CA GLU A 199 17.32 -7.74 7.31
C GLU A 199 17.63 -8.44 5.99
N LEU A 200 17.51 -7.73 4.87
CA LEU A 200 17.82 -8.29 3.55
C LEU A 200 19.31 -8.59 3.37
N SER A 201 20.23 -7.78 3.91
CA SER A 201 21.66 -8.05 3.81
C SER A 201 22.13 -9.26 4.63
N ARG A 202 21.33 -9.72 5.59
CA ARG A 202 21.66 -10.80 6.52
C ARG A 202 20.99 -12.14 6.23
N SER A 203 19.95 -12.15 5.38
CA SER A 203 19.13 -13.33 5.11
C SER A 203 18.85 -13.48 3.62
N GLU A 204 19.41 -14.54 3.04
CA GLU A 204 19.11 -14.90 1.64
C GLU A 204 17.63 -15.25 1.44
N GLU A 205 17.00 -15.91 2.44
CA GLU A 205 15.58 -16.21 2.41
C GLU A 205 14.72 -14.93 2.40
N ALA A 206 15.06 -13.92 3.23
CA ALA A 206 14.40 -12.62 3.22
C ALA A 206 14.62 -11.88 1.89
N THR A 207 15.85 -11.94 1.34
CA THR A 207 16.17 -11.36 0.04
C THR A 207 15.36 -12.01 -1.08
N ARG A 208 15.26 -13.34 -1.09
CA ARG A 208 14.42 -14.08 -2.05
C ARG A 208 12.94 -13.70 -1.90
N ALA A 209 12.42 -13.65 -0.66
CA ALA A 209 11.04 -13.26 -0.39
C ALA A 209 10.74 -11.83 -0.87
N PHE A 210 11.64 -10.89 -0.65
CA PHE A 210 11.53 -9.52 -1.13
C PHE A 210 11.59 -9.45 -2.66
N TRP A 211 12.51 -10.18 -3.28
CA TRP A 211 12.60 -10.30 -4.74
C TRP A 211 11.29 -10.84 -5.35
N ILE A 212 10.71 -11.91 -4.76
CA ILE A 212 9.42 -12.46 -5.19
C ILE A 212 8.33 -11.39 -5.11
N GLN A 213 8.22 -10.65 -4.01
CA GLN A 213 7.21 -9.59 -3.86
C GLN A 213 7.34 -8.53 -4.97
N MET A 214 8.57 -8.12 -5.29
CA MET A 214 8.82 -7.14 -6.35
C MET A 214 8.53 -7.73 -7.73
N LYS A 215 8.86 -8.99 -7.99
CA LYS A 215 8.55 -9.69 -9.25
C LYS A 215 7.04 -9.91 -9.41
N VAL A 216 6.32 -10.27 -8.36
CA VAL A 216 4.85 -10.37 -8.37
C VAL A 216 4.24 -9.02 -8.76
N ASN A 217 4.69 -7.92 -8.14
CA ASN A 217 4.22 -6.57 -8.50
C ASN A 217 4.54 -6.21 -9.96
N GLU A 218 5.73 -6.59 -10.46
CA GLU A 218 6.09 -6.43 -11.88
C GLU A 218 5.10 -7.17 -12.79
N GLN A 219 4.78 -8.43 -12.49
CA GLN A 219 3.87 -9.23 -13.32
C GLN A 219 2.43 -8.70 -13.26
N ILE A 220 1.96 -8.28 -12.08
CA ILE A 220 0.65 -7.62 -11.94
C ILE A 220 0.59 -6.34 -12.79
N ALA A 221 1.65 -5.54 -12.81
CA ALA A 221 1.74 -4.34 -13.65
C ALA A 221 1.76 -4.66 -15.16
N LYS A 222 2.18 -5.87 -15.55
CA LYS A 222 2.09 -6.40 -16.91
C LYS A 222 0.75 -7.06 -17.23
N GLY A 223 -0.20 -7.03 -16.29
CA GLY A 223 -1.53 -7.60 -16.50
C GLY A 223 -1.66 -9.09 -16.18
N LEU A 224 -0.61 -9.76 -15.68
CA LEU A 224 -0.71 -11.17 -15.26
C LEU A 224 -1.46 -11.29 -13.93
N ARG A 225 -2.19 -12.38 -13.79
CA ARG A 225 -2.86 -12.74 -12.53
C ARG A 225 -1.96 -13.63 -11.67
N LEU A 226 -2.19 -13.64 -10.37
CA LEU A 226 -1.40 -14.47 -9.43
C LEU A 226 -1.47 -15.96 -9.79
N LYS A 227 -2.63 -16.44 -10.25
CA LYS A 227 -2.84 -17.83 -10.66
C LYS A 227 -1.95 -18.27 -11.82
N ASP A 228 -1.52 -17.32 -12.68
CA ASP A 228 -0.76 -17.56 -13.90
C ASP A 228 0.77 -17.39 -13.69
N MET A 229 1.20 -17.06 -12.46
CA MET A 229 2.61 -16.87 -12.10
C MET A 229 3.25 -18.19 -11.63
N PRO A 230 4.61 -18.29 -11.61
CA PRO A 230 5.31 -19.52 -11.23
C PRO A 230 4.96 -20.01 -9.82
N ASP A 231 4.71 -21.31 -9.67
CA ASP A 231 4.30 -21.94 -8.41
C ASP A 231 5.31 -21.78 -7.28
N GLU A 232 6.59 -21.79 -7.61
CA GLU A 232 7.68 -21.67 -6.64
C GLU A 232 7.72 -20.30 -5.94
N TRP A 233 7.04 -19.27 -6.45
CA TRP A 233 6.94 -17.95 -5.81
C TRP A 233 5.93 -17.94 -4.66
N PHE A 234 5.04 -18.92 -4.61
CA PHE A 234 3.94 -18.99 -3.64
C PHE A 234 4.08 -20.14 -2.64
N LYS A 235 5.28 -20.73 -2.55
CA LYS A 235 5.58 -21.72 -1.51
C LYS A 235 5.48 -21.04 -0.15
N VAL A 236 4.65 -21.60 0.74
CA VAL A 236 4.46 -21.06 2.09
C VAL A 236 5.72 -21.32 2.91
N PRO A 237 6.38 -20.28 3.47
CA PRO A 237 7.56 -20.45 4.29
C PRO A 237 7.27 -21.20 5.59
N SER A 238 8.32 -21.65 6.27
CA SER A 238 8.20 -22.27 7.60
C SER A 238 7.64 -21.27 8.62
N ASP A 239 6.99 -21.78 9.68
CA ASP A 239 6.43 -20.93 10.74
C ASP A 239 7.54 -20.11 11.46
N GLU A 240 8.75 -20.65 11.53
CA GLU A 240 9.90 -19.93 12.09
C GLU A 240 10.35 -18.78 11.18
N SER A 241 10.52 -19.04 9.87
CA SER A 241 10.87 -18.02 8.88
C SER A 241 9.83 -16.91 8.82
N MET A 242 8.55 -17.23 8.96
CA MET A 242 7.45 -16.27 8.94
C MET A 242 7.40 -15.33 10.16
N LYS A 243 8.26 -15.49 11.16
CA LYS A 243 8.45 -14.44 12.19
C LYS A 243 9.07 -13.17 11.61
N ASN A 244 9.81 -13.29 10.50
CA ASN A 244 10.26 -12.16 9.70
C ASN A 244 9.11 -11.63 8.83
N GLY A 245 8.81 -10.31 8.89
CA GLY A 245 7.68 -9.71 8.18
C GLY A 245 7.81 -9.74 6.66
N ILE A 246 9.04 -9.66 6.13
CA ILE A 246 9.31 -9.73 4.69
C ILE A 246 8.97 -11.13 4.19
N ILE A 247 9.46 -12.17 4.89
CA ILE A 247 9.21 -13.57 4.53
C ILE A 247 7.73 -13.91 4.70
N ALA A 248 7.08 -13.43 5.77
CA ALA A 248 5.68 -13.68 6.06
C ALA A 248 4.72 -13.17 4.96
N THR A 249 5.12 -12.13 4.21
CA THR A 249 4.34 -11.63 3.08
C THR A 249 4.18 -12.67 1.96
N THR A 250 5.14 -13.60 1.80
CA THR A 250 4.99 -14.71 0.82
C THR A 250 3.82 -15.64 1.19
N GLY A 251 3.58 -15.87 2.50
CA GLY A 251 2.40 -16.61 2.96
C GLY A 251 1.08 -15.91 2.61
N VAL A 252 1.04 -14.56 2.69
CA VAL A 252 -0.12 -13.77 2.25
C VAL A 252 -0.33 -13.88 0.75
N LEU A 253 0.75 -13.79 -0.05
CA LEU A 253 0.68 -13.97 -1.50
C LEU A 253 0.17 -15.37 -1.88
N ALA A 254 0.53 -16.41 -1.12
CA ALA A 254 0.01 -17.76 -1.32
C ALA A 254 -1.51 -17.82 -1.09
N CYS A 255 -2.03 -17.19 -0.04
CA CYS A 255 -3.48 -17.08 0.19
C CYS A 255 -4.18 -16.35 -0.98
N ASN A 256 -3.64 -15.21 -1.39
CA ASN A 256 -4.20 -14.40 -2.48
C ASN A 256 -4.24 -15.19 -3.80
N ARG A 257 -3.22 -16.01 -4.08
CA ARG A 257 -3.19 -16.87 -5.25
C ARG A 257 -4.25 -17.96 -5.19
N LEU A 258 -4.43 -18.62 -4.04
CA LEU A 258 -5.49 -19.61 -3.86
C LEU A 258 -6.87 -18.99 -4.07
N MET A 259 -7.10 -17.77 -3.59
CA MET A 259 -8.33 -17.02 -3.88
C MET A 259 -8.49 -16.75 -5.38
N ASP A 260 -7.42 -16.37 -6.08
CA ASP A 260 -7.41 -16.11 -7.51
C ASP A 260 -7.63 -17.38 -8.36
N GLN A 261 -7.20 -18.54 -7.85
CA GLN A 261 -7.45 -19.87 -8.40
C GLN A 261 -8.85 -20.43 -8.04
N GLN A 262 -9.62 -19.71 -7.20
CA GLN A 262 -10.91 -20.14 -6.66
C GLN A 262 -10.82 -21.44 -5.83
N ARG A 263 -9.65 -21.73 -5.24
CA ARG A 263 -9.41 -22.85 -4.33
C ARG A 263 -9.76 -22.41 -2.90
N PHE A 264 -11.04 -22.14 -2.68
CA PHE A 264 -11.54 -21.46 -1.48
C PHE A 264 -11.28 -22.22 -0.18
N ASP A 265 -11.47 -23.53 -0.17
CA ASP A 265 -11.27 -24.36 1.04
C ASP A 265 -9.80 -24.35 1.48
N GLU A 266 -8.88 -24.43 0.51
CA GLU A 266 -7.45 -24.37 0.79
C GLU A 266 -7.03 -22.94 1.20
N ALA A 267 -7.58 -21.91 0.58
CA ALA A 267 -7.35 -20.53 0.95
C ALA A 267 -7.80 -20.27 2.39
N ASP A 268 -9.01 -20.69 2.76
CA ASP A 268 -9.55 -20.51 4.11
C ASP A 268 -8.73 -21.27 5.17
N THR A 269 -8.37 -22.52 4.87
CA THR A 269 -7.51 -23.33 5.76
C THR A 269 -6.16 -22.65 5.99
N LEU A 270 -5.52 -22.17 4.94
CA LEU A 270 -4.23 -21.47 5.05
C LEU A 270 -4.37 -20.14 5.79
N MET A 271 -5.39 -19.34 5.48
CA MET A 271 -5.66 -18.07 6.17
C MET A 271 -5.93 -18.29 7.66
N LYS A 272 -6.75 -19.27 8.04
CA LYS A 272 -6.99 -19.63 9.45
C LYS A 272 -5.70 -19.98 10.17
N ARG A 273 -4.85 -20.82 9.55
CA ARG A 273 -3.53 -21.16 10.10
C ARG A 273 -2.66 -19.93 10.31
N LEU A 274 -2.51 -19.07 9.29
CA LEU A 274 -1.66 -17.88 9.36
C LEU A 274 -2.17 -16.83 10.35
N LEU A 275 -3.48 -16.67 10.48
CA LEU A 275 -4.10 -15.72 11.41
C LEU A 275 -4.03 -16.20 12.87
N ALA A 276 -4.06 -17.52 13.12
CA ALA A 276 -3.93 -18.09 14.45
C ALA A 276 -2.51 -18.00 15.01
N GLN A 277 -1.50 -17.94 14.13
CA GLN A 277 -0.10 -17.93 14.52
C GLN A 277 0.43 -16.53 14.82
N GLN A 278 1.43 -16.47 15.73
CA GLN A 278 2.26 -15.29 15.93
C GLN A 278 3.35 -15.25 14.85
N ASN A 279 3.14 -14.47 13.84
CA ASN A 279 4.05 -14.30 12.71
C ASN A 279 4.26 -12.81 12.40
N GLY A 280 5.13 -12.52 11.43
CA GLY A 280 5.47 -11.17 11.00
C GLY A 280 4.46 -10.51 10.06
N ILE A 281 3.32 -11.14 9.76
CA ILE A 281 2.29 -10.56 8.89
C ILE A 281 1.77 -9.27 9.51
N ILE A 282 1.88 -8.16 8.77
CA ILE A 282 1.46 -6.84 9.23
C ILE A 282 -0.08 -6.77 9.37
N GLY A 283 -0.52 -5.90 10.31
CA GLY A 283 -1.94 -5.79 10.65
C GLY A 283 -2.85 -5.49 9.46
N LEU A 284 -2.39 -4.69 8.49
CA LEU A 284 -3.16 -4.42 7.27
C LEU A 284 -3.45 -5.71 6.48
N TYR A 285 -2.44 -6.54 6.22
CA TYR A 285 -2.62 -7.80 5.50
C TYR A 285 -3.47 -8.80 6.28
N ARG A 286 -3.31 -8.85 7.61
CA ARG A 286 -4.19 -9.68 8.45
C ARG A 286 -5.66 -9.29 8.30
N ASN A 287 -5.98 -8.00 8.31
CA ASN A 287 -7.35 -7.53 8.13
C ASN A 287 -7.88 -7.76 6.69
N LEU A 288 -7.03 -7.67 5.66
CA LEU A 288 -7.44 -8.01 4.29
C LEU A 288 -7.70 -9.52 4.14
N MET A 289 -6.88 -10.38 4.77
CA MET A 289 -7.14 -11.82 4.83
C MET A 289 -8.48 -12.15 5.53
N VAL A 290 -8.84 -11.41 6.58
CA VAL A 290 -10.17 -11.55 7.21
C VAL A 290 -11.28 -11.14 6.24
N CYS A 291 -11.08 -10.14 5.38
CA CYS A 291 -12.04 -9.83 4.31
C CYS A 291 -12.21 -11.01 3.32
N ASP A 292 -11.12 -11.70 2.99
CA ASP A 292 -11.16 -12.89 2.14
C ASP A 292 -11.86 -14.06 2.84
N GLN A 293 -11.60 -14.29 4.13
CA GLN A 293 -12.33 -15.29 4.92
C GLN A 293 -13.83 -14.99 5.01
N MET A 294 -14.21 -13.72 5.23
CA MET A 294 -15.62 -13.31 5.19
C MET A 294 -16.24 -13.62 3.83
N TYR A 295 -15.51 -13.37 2.73
CA TYR A 295 -15.99 -13.71 1.39
C TYR A 295 -16.21 -15.22 1.26
N VAL A 296 -15.25 -16.05 1.67
CA VAL A 296 -15.37 -17.52 1.61
C VAL A 296 -16.56 -17.99 2.45
N GLU A 297 -16.73 -17.50 3.67
CA GLU A 297 -17.88 -17.85 4.52
C GLU A 297 -19.21 -17.49 3.85
N MET A 298 -19.32 -16.31 3.24
CA MET A 298 -20.54 -15.87 2.57
C MET A 298 -20.88 -16.70 1.33
N ILE A 299 -19.88 -17.16 0.57
CA ILE A 299 -20.12 -18.01 -0.59
C ILE A 299 -20.25 -19.52 -0.24
N SER A 300 -19.93 -19.94 0.97
CA SER A 300 -20.12 -21.31 1.46
C SER A 300 -21.40 -21.43 2.30
N GLU A 301 -21.31 -21.30 3.60
CA GLU A 301 -22.43 -21.55 4.52
C GLU A 301 -23.19 -20.26 4.90
N ASN A 302 -22.55 -19.11 4.81
CA ASN A 302 -23.12 -17.78 5.09
C ASN A 302 -23.70 -17.68 6.52
N ARG A 303 -22.97 -18.22 7.51
CA ARG A 303 -23.37 -18.20 8.92
C ARG A 303 -23.22 -16.81 9.51
N LYS A 304 -24.31 -16.24 9.97
CA LYS A 304 -24.34 -14.88 10.53
C LYS A 304 -23.43 -14.74 11.75
N GLU A 305 -23.44 -15.71 12.64
CA GLU A 305 -22.67 -15.71 13.89
C GLU A 305 -21.16 -15.61 13.59
N ILE A 306 -20.67 -16.38 12.62
CA ILE A 306 -19.28 -16.37 12.19
C ILE A 306 -18.90 -15.04 11.54
N LEU A 307 -19.79 -14.49 10.72
CA LEU A 307 -19.57 -13.18 10.10
C LEU A 307 -19.54 -12.06 11.16
N ASP A 308 -20.40 -12.11 12.16
CA ASP A 308 -20.43 -11.14 13.26
C ASP A 308 -19.15 -11.22 14.11
N GLU A 309 -18.61 -12.41 14.37
CA GLU A 309 -17.32 -12.61 15.03
C GLU A 309 -16.14 -12.01 14.22
N MET A 310 -16.16 -12.15 12.90
CA MET A 310 -15.12 -11.59 12.01
C MET A 310 -15.24 -10.06 11.90
N ARG A 311 -16.42 -9.47 11.96
CA ARG A 311 -16.70 -8.03 11.83
C ARG A 311 -16.46 -7.25 13.12
N THR A 312 -15.35 -7.48 13.79
CA THR A 312 -14.96 -6.73 15.00
C THR A 312 -14.89 -5.23 14.75
N ARG A 313 -14.93 -4.42 15.83
CA ARG A 313 -14.79 -2.95 15.72
C ARG A 313 -13.49 -2.53 15.01
N ASP A 314 -12.39 -3.25 15.25
CA ASP A 314 -11.10 -2.94 14.64
C ASP A 314 -11.08 -3.34 13.17
N GLN A 315 -11.67 -4.49 12.80
CA GLN A 315 -11.85 -4.91 11.41
C GLN A 315 -12.66 -3.88 10.62
N LEU A 316 -13.81 -3.46 11.16
CA LEU A 316 -14.67 -2.45 10.53
C LEU A 316 -13.97 -1.09 10.37
N ARG A 317 -13.12 -0.70 11.34
CA ARG A 317 -12.31 0.52 11.25
C ARG A 317 -11.31 0.46 10.08
N VAL A 318 -10.63 -0.67 9.91
CA VAL A 318 -9.71 -0.88 8.78
C VAL A 318 -10.48 -0.91 7.46
N MET A 319 -11.59 -1.66 7.35
CA MET A 319 -12.42 -1.67 6.15
C MET A 319 -12.93 -0.27 5.78
N LYS A 320 -13.32 0.54 6.76
CA LYS A 320 -13.70 1.95 6.53
C LYS A 320 -12.53 2.79 6.00
N ALA A 321 -11.33 2.60 6.55
CA ALA A 321 -10.13 3.30 6.06
C ALA A 321 -9.77 2.87 4.64
N MET A 322 -10.00 1.59 4.29
CA MET A 322 -9.72 0.99 2.99
C MET A 322 -10.96 0.88 2.08
N LYS A 323 -12.02 1.65 2.33
CA LYS A 323 -13.33 1.55 1.62
C LYS A 323 -13.29 1.70 0.10
N LYS A 324 -12.16 2.14 -0.48
CA LYS A 324 -11.93 2.24 -1.93
C LYS A 324 -10.98 1.15 -2.45
N TYR A 325 -10.58 0.21 -1.60
CA TYR A 325 -9.71 -0.88 -2.01
C TYR A 325 -10.57 -2.01 -2.62
N PRO A 326 -10.17 -2.60 -3.78
CA PRO A 326 -11.02 -3.52 -4.54
C PRO A 326 -11.54 -4.70 -3.73
N SER A 327 -10.69 -5.40 -2.96
CA SER A 327 -11.12 -6.56 -2.17
C SER A 327 -12.06 -6.19 -1.03
N VAL A 328 -11.89 -4.99 -0.43
CA VAL A 328 -12.82 -4.49 0.60
C VAL A 328 -14.18 -4.16 -0.02
N LEU A 329 -14.20 -3.53 -1.22
CA LEU A 329 -15.44 -3.26 -1.95
C LEU A 329 -16.17 -4.56 -2.34
N ARG A 330 -15.41 -5.59 -2.82
CA ARG A 330 -15.98 -6.91 -3.07
C ARG A 330 -16.61 -7.49 -1.80
N THR A 331 -15.87 -7.49 -0.68
CA THR A 331 -16.36 -8.07 0.58
C THR A 331 -17.63 -7.36 1.07
N GLU A 332 -17.68 -6.03 1.06
CA GLU A 332 -18.88 -5.28 1.45
C GLU A 332 -20.04 -5.49 0.45
N TYR A 333 -19.77 -5.62 -0.86
CA TYR A 333 -20.76 -5.95 -1.85
C TYR A 333 -21.40 -7.32 -1.58
N VAL A 334 -20.56 -8.34 -1.36
CA VAL A 334 -21.04 -9.71 -1.12
C VAL A 334 -21.78 -9.80 0.21
N TYR A 335 -21.30 -9.07 1.25
CA TYR A 335 -22.01 -8.98 2.53
C TYR A 335 -23.40 -8.35 2.38
N ALA A 336 -23.50 -7.24 1.65
CA ALA A 336 -24.79 -6.62 1.37
C ALA A 336 -25.73 -7.53 0.55
N LEU A 337 -25.16 -8.30 -0.38
CA LEU A 337 -25.91 -9.17 -1.28
C LEU A 337 -26.42 -10.44 -0.58
N LEU A 338 -25.54 -11.17 0.11
CA LEU A 338 -25.81 -12.51 0.64
C LEU A 338 -26.18 -12.51 2.13
N ALA A 339 -25.50 -11.72 2.96
CA ALA A 339 -25.74 -11.71 4.40
C ALA A 339 -26.87 -10.75 4.81
N GLU A 340 -26.87 -9.52 4.29
CA GLU A 340 -27.92 -8.53 4.59
C GLU A 340 -29.14 -8.66 3.67
N GLN A 341 -29.03 -9.37 2.54
CA GLN A 341 -30.06 -9.48 1.50
C GLN A 341 -30.60 -8.10 1.07
N ASN A 342 -29.73 -7.12 0.97
CA ASN A 342 -30.04 -5.73 0.63
C ASN A 342 -29.54 -5.38 -0.80
N PRO A 343 -30.39 -5.60 -1.83
CA PRO A 343 -30.00 -5.38 -3.22
C PRO A 343 -29.68 -3.90 -3.53
N LYS A 344 -30.37 -2.95 -2.90
CA LYS A 344 -30.11 -1.53 -3.09
C LYS A 344 -28.70 -1.12 -2.60
N LYS A 345 -28.28 -1.66 -1.44
CA LYS A 345 -26.95 -1.44 -0.90
C LYS A 345 -25.89 -2.13 -1.78
N ALA A 346 -26.15 -3.36 -2.22
CA ALA A 346 -25.26 -4.09 -3.12
C ALA A 346 -25.05 -3.35 -4.45
N GLU A 347 -26.11 -2.83 -5.06
CA GLU A 347 -26.04 -2.02 -6.30
C GLU A 347 -25.17 -0.77 -6.11
N LYS A 348 -25.34 -0.05 -5.00
CA LYS A 348 -24.51 1.11 -4.67
C LYS A 348 -23.02 0.74 -4.53
N LEU A 349 -22.73 -0.39 -3.91
CA LEU A 349 -21.34 -0.88 -3.75
C LEU A 349 -20.75 -1.35 -5.09
N MET A 350 -21.55 -1.98 -5.94
CA MET A 350 -21.17 -2.31 -7.32
C MET A 350 -20.82 -1.05 -8.13
N ALA A 351 -21.61 0.01 -8.00
CA ALA A 351 -21.32 1.28 -8.66
C ALA A 351 -20.00 1.88 -8.15
N GLN A 352 -19.73 1.82 -6.84
CA GLN A 352 -18.45 2.25 -6.26
C GLN A 352 -17.27 1.40 -6.77
N PHE A 353 -17.45 0.08 -6.88
CA PHE A 353 -16.43 -0.80 -7.45
C PHE A 353 -16.14 -0.45 -8.91
N ARG A 354 -17.16 -0.26 -9.75
CA ARG A 354 -16.99 0.18 -11.14
C ARG A 354 -16.26 1.52 -11.24
N GLN A 355 -16.53 2.45 -10.33
CA GLN A 355 -15.82 3.73 -10.30
C GLN A 355 -14.36 3.57 -9.84
N CYS A 356 -14.08 2.71 -8.86
CA CYS A 356 -12.74 2.36 -8.43
C CYS A 356 -11.95 1.73 -9.60
N ALA A 357 -12.53 0.76 -10.29
CA ALA A 357 -11.91 0.04 -11.41
C ALA A 357 -11.40 0.94 -12.53
N LYS A 358 -12.07 2.08 -12.80
CA LYS A 358 -11.64 3.05 -13.85
C LYS A 358 -10.29 3.68 -13.58
N SER A 359 -9.91 3.86 -12.33
CA SER A 359 -8.69 4.57 -11.93
C SER A 359 -7.66 3.68 -11.21
N TYR A 360 -8.01 2.44 -10.89
CA TYR A 360 -7.12 1.50 -10.22
C TYR A 360 -5.93 1.13 -11.12
N PRO A 361 -4.70 1.03 -10.58
CA PRO A 361 -3.51 0.85 -11.40
C PRO A 361 -3.38 -0.55 -12.03
N TYR A 362 -4.03 -1.57 -11.47
CA TYR A 362 -3.82 -2.97 -11.84
C TYR A 362 -5.10 -3.64 -12.36
N PRO A 363 -5.32 -3.64 -13.70
CA PRO A 363 -6.52 -4.23 -14.29
C PRO A 363 -6.72 -5.73 -13.99
N SER A 364 -5.62 -6.49 -13.88
CA SER A 364 -5.66 -7.93 -13.56
C SER A 364 -6.23 -8.21 -12.18
N GLU A 365 -5.94 -7.37 -11.17
CA GLU A 365 -6.54 -7.48 -9.84
C GLU A 365 -8.05 -7.16 -9.89
N ILE A 366 -8.43 -6.11 -10.61
CA ILE A 366 -9.85 -5.76 -10.81
C ILE A 366 -10.62 -6.90 -11.46
N GLU A 367 -10.01 -7.59 -12.42
CA GLU A 367 -10.65 -8.73 -13.09
C GLU A 367 -10.83 -9.91 -12.12
N GLY A 368 -9.84 -10.19 -11.26
CA GLY A 368 -9.96 -11.18 -10.19
C GLY A 368 -11.13 -10.89 -9.26
N GLU A 369 -11.20 -9.66 -8.74
CA GLU A 369 -12.28 -9.24 -7.85
C GLU A 369 -13.65 -9.26 -8.52
N ARG A 370 -13.73 -8.90 -9.81
CA ARG A 370 -14.97 -8.97 -10.60
C ARG A 370 -15.48 -10.41 -10.73
N GLN A 371 -14.59 -11.38 -10.95
CA GLN A 371 -14.96 -12.79 -11.01
C GLN A 371 -15.51 -13.29 -9.69
N LEU A 372 -14.88 -12.92 -8.56
CA LEU A 372 -15.38 -13.25 -7.23
C LEU A 372 -16.76 -12.63 -6.96
N MET A 373 -16.98 -11.38 -7.36
CA MET A 373 -18.29 -10.73 -7.23
C MET A 373 -19.36 -11.41 -8.10
N ALA A 374 -19.00 -11.86 -9.30
CA ALA A 374 -19.92 -12.59 -10.19
C ALA A 374 -20.31 -13.96 -9.62
N LEU A 375 -19.37 -14.69 -9.01
CA LEU A 375 -19.66 -15.95 -8.32
C LEU A 375 -20.68 -15.78 -7.18
N ALA A 376 -20.52 -14.73 -6.38
CA ALA A 376 -21.45 -14.43 -5.30
C ALA A 376 -22.85 -14.04 -5.85
N ALA A 377 -22.91 -13.30 -6.95
CA ALA A 377 -24.17 -12.96 -7.61
C ALA A 377 -24.89 -14.19 -8.17
N ALA A 378 -24.15 -15.12 -8.79
CA ALA A 378 -24.70 -16.39 -9.29
C ALA A 378 -25.29 -17.25 -8.15
N LYS A 379 -24.58 -17.32 -6.99
CA LYS A 379 -25.09 -18.03 -5.80
C LYS A 379 -26.42 -17.43 -5.32
N MET A 380 -26.54 -16.09 -5.26
CA MET A 380 -27.79 -15.43 -4.87
C MET A 380 -28.95 -15.76 -5.83
N THR A 381 -28.67 -15.84 -7.13
CA THR A 381 -29.69 -16.23 -8.14
C THR A 381 -30.14 -17.66 -7.92
N ALA A 382 -29.21 -18.62 -7.78
CA ALA A 382 -29.51 -20.01 -7.52
C ALA A 382 -30.33 -20.22 -6.21
N GLN A 383 -30.02 -19.49 -5.16
CA GLN A 383 -30.76 -19.51 -3.91
C GLN A 383 -32.22 -19.02 -4.09
N LYS A 384 -32.43 -17.98 -4.89
CA LYS A 384 -33.78 -17.46 -5.20
C LYS A 384 -34.58 -18.43 -6.04
N GLU A 385 -33.96 -19.10 -7.00
CA GLU A 385 -34.63 -20.11 -7.83
C GLU A 385 -35.09 -21.33 -6.99
N HIS A 386 -34.22 -21.77 -6.05
CA HIS A 386 -34.59 -22.86 -5.12
C HIS A 386 -35.69 -22.44 -4.14
N THR A 387 -35.74 -21.19 -3.71
CA THR A 387 -36.81 -20.67 -2.83
C THR A 387 -38.10 -20.33 -3.59
N HIS A 388 -38.05 -20.07 -4.90
CA HIS A 388 -39.18 -19.68 -5.74
C HIS A 388 -39.64 -20.82 -6.66
N GLY A 389 -39.08 -22.03 -6.54
CA GLY A 389 -39.59 -23.24 -7.22
C GLY A 389 -41.04 -23.59 -6.86
N THR A 390 -41.73 -22.73 -6.12
CA THR A 390 -43.15 -22.79 -5.78
C THR A 390 -43.98 -21.60 -6.25
N GLN A 391 -43.41 -20.55 -6.86
CA GLN A 391 -44.19 -19.44 -7.45
C GLN A 391 -43.48 -18.76 -8.62
N THR A 392 -44.00 -19.00 -9.83
CA THR A 392 -44.00 -18.22 -11.09
C THR A 392 -43.03 -17.09 -11.31
N GLY A 393 -42.25 -17.28 -12.37
CA GLY A 393 -41.38 -16.47 -13.16
C GLY A 393 -41.52 -14.96 -13.29
N LYS A 394 -40.37 -14.31 -13.20
CA LYS A 394 -39.96 -13.22 -14.10
C LYS A 394 -38.45 -13.19 -14.17
N LEU A 395 -37.93 -13.43 -15.36
CA LEU A 395 -36.51 -13.37 -15.70
C LEU A 395 -35.94 -11.97 -15.46
N ILE A 396 -34.85 -11.90 -14.72
CA ILE A 396 -33.93 -10.75 -14.74
C ILE A 396 -32.85 -11.10 -15.75
N GLU A 397 -32.69 -10.29 -16.80
CA GLU A 397 -31.72 -10.49 -17.87
C GLU A 397 -30.29 -10.62 -17.34
N PRO A 398 -29.47 -11.52 -17.90
CA PRO A 398 -28.06 -11.64 -17.56
C PRO A 398 -27.30 -10.39 -17.99
N VAL A 399 -26.45 -9.90 -17.10
CA VAL A 399 -25.53 -8.77 -17.34
C VAL A 399 -24.68 -9.08 -18.57
N PRO A 400 -24.69 -8.25 -19.65
CA PRO A 400 -23.95 -8.53 -20.86
C PRO A 400 -22.45 -8.62 -20.56
N ALA A 401 -21.82 -9.69 -21.08
CA ALA A 401 -20.39 -9.86 -21.05
C ALA A 401 -19.71 -8.69 -21.78
N TYR A 402 -18.83 -7.99 -21.06
CA TYR A 402 -18.03 -6.92 -21.64
C TYR A 402 -17.04 -7.52 -22.65
N GLN A 403 -17.23 -7.22 -23.92
CA GLN A 403 -16.27 -7.61 -24.95
C GLN A 403 -14.95 -6.86 -24.73
N THR A 404 -13.88 -7.61 -24.52
CA THR A 404 -12.51 -7.07 -24.55
C THR A 404 -12.24 -6.45 -25.91
N PRO A 405 -11.60 -5.26 -25.99
CA PRO A 405 -11.10 -4.74 -27.25
C PRO A 405 -10.09 -5.73 -27.82
N LYS A 406 -10.32 -6.17 -29.08
CA LYS A 406 -9.36 -6.99 -29.82
C LYS A 406 -8.02 -6.25 -29.90
N ALA A 407 -6.95 -6.96 -29.59
CA ALA A 407 -5.60 -6.50 -29.88
C ALA A 407 -5.47 -6.15 -31.37
N PRO A 408 -4.70 -5.12 -31.74
CA PRO A 408 -4.44 -4.81 -33.14
C PRO A 408 -3.72 -5.99 -33.80
N SER A 409 -4.27 -6.49 -34.91
CA SER A 409 -3.63 -7.49 -35.73
C SER A 409 -2.28 -6.97 -36.23
N GLU A 410 -1.22 -7.72 -36.00
CA GLU A 410 0.06 -7.51 -36.65
C GLU A 410 -0.13 -7.60 -38.18
N GLN A 411 -0.02 -6.47 -38.84
CA GLN A 411 0.18 -6.42 -40.29
C GLN A 411 1.61 -6.85 -40.56
N LYS A 412 1.77 -8.07 -41.06
CA LYS A 412 3.01 -8.54 -41.67
C LYS A 412 3.14 -7.85 -43.04
N ASP A 413 3.93 -6.79 -43.11
CA ASP A 413 4.40 -6.26 -44.35
C ASP A 413 5.54 -7.15 -44.86
N PHE A 414 5.21 -7.90 -45.92
CA PHE A 414 6.17 -8.55 -46.81
C PHE A 414 6.96 -7.47 -47.55
N ILE A 415 8.22 -7.29 -47.21
CA ILE A 415 9.16 -6.60 -48.08
C ILE A 415 9.87 -7.66 -48.89
N THR A 416 9.47 -7.78 -50.16
CA THR A 416 10.21 -8.50 -51.21
C THR A 416 11.43 -7.69 -51.61
N ASN A 417 12.57 -8.38 -51.63
CA ASN A 417 13.82 -7.96 -52.25
C ASN A 417 13.65 -7.55 -53.70
N SER A 418 14.35 -6.53 -54.11
CA SER A 418 15.11 -6.53 -55.36
C SER A 418 16.17 -5.42 -55.39
N SER A 419 17.37 -5.86 -55.73
CA SER A 419 18.57 -5.18 -56.21
C SER A 419 19.51 -4.63 -55.18
#